data_62ac18273e13794c024a66066ebd8380
#
_entry.id   62ac18273e13794c024a66066ebd8380
#
_cell.length_a   1.000
_cell.length_b   1.000
_cell.length_c   1.000
_cell.angle_alpha   90.00
_cell.angle_beta   90.00
_cell.angle_gamma   90.00
#
_symmetry.space_group_name_H-M   'P 1'
#
loop_
_entity.id
_entity.type
_entity.pdbx_description
1 polymer ?
#
loop_
_entity_poly.entity_id
_entity_poly.type
_entity_poly.pdbx_seq_one_letter_code
_entity_poly.pdbx_strand_id
1 'polypeptide(L)'
;MLSRNDLINNKELTYDKVLGAISGLAIGDSFGDASRKQENQLSYGITTDFNKKASWSTDDTEFSLLTAKILIDCEGKLSSDEVVKGWMENVATQDEFPRGGASEIEAARNLRGGLKPPYSGQYNSYYNSDGAAMRIAPIGIICAGDPEKAAALAEIDASVSHYREGIWGAQAVAAAVSVAMVDGTIDEIIDAAIKVIPEDSWLYYSIKKALQIVEEANGEMMDAWMPLHDELWTSYKASVPEAIAEAFGVLKLVNKDFRTGVVAAGNFGRDADTIGAIVGAILGAKYGASQMPERWIEKTRYPSGTCLGFTKGIDIKEMGEKLAQLIK
;
A
#
# COMPACT_ATOMS: atom_id res chain seq x y z
N MET A 1 20.02 11.97 1.98
CA MET A 1 18.56 12.04 2.14
C MET A 1 18.11 13.45 1.79
N LEU A 2 17.06 13.60 0.99
CA LEU A 2 16.40 14.88 0.76
C LEU A 2 15.71 15.34 2.04
N SER A 3 15.43 16.63 2.15
CA SER A 3 14.52 17.17 3.17
C SER A 3 13.13 17.42 2.57
N ARG A 4 12.10 17.54 3.42
CA ARG A 4 10.78 17.99 2.99
C ARG A 4 10.84 19.34 2.25
N ASN A 5 11.71 20.25 2.70
CA ASN A 5 11.88 21.56 2.05
C ASN A 5 12.44 21.44 0.62
N ASP A 6 13.28 20.44 0.33
CA ASP A 6 13.78 20.21 -1.03
C ASP A 6 12.61 19.84 -1.96
N LEU A 7 11.67 19.04 -1.49
CA LEU A 7 10.44 18.73 -2.23
C LEU A 7 9.59 19.99 -2.43
N ILE A 8 9.28 20.74 -1.37
CA ILE A 8 8.45 21.96 -1.45
C ILE A 8 9.02 22.96 -2.46
N ASN A 9 10.33 23.09 -2.53
CA ASN A 9 11.02 24.04 -3.40
C ASN A 9 11.25 23.51 -4.83
N ASN A 10 11.03 22.22 -5.09
CA ASN A 10 11.22 21.61 -6.42
C ASN A 10 9.96 20.83 -6.85
N LYS A 11 9.05 21.52 -7.52
CA LYS A 11 7.77 20.95 -7.94
C LYS A 11 7.91 19.76 -8.90
N GLU A 12 8.91 19.77 -9.76
CA GLU A 12 9.16 18.68 -10.71
C GLU A 12 9.60 17.41 -9.97
N LEU A 13 10.56 17.56 -9.05
CA LEU A 13 11.00 16.46 -8.19
C LEU A 13 9.84 15.92 -7.33
N THR A 14 9.07 16.82 -6.75
CA THR A 14 7.90 16.42 -5.93
C THR A 14 6.90 15.64 -6.75
N TYR A 15 6.56 16.11 -7.93
CA TYR A 15 5.64 15.40 -8.81
C TYR A 15 6.21 14.04 -9.25
N ASP A 16 7.50 13.98 -9.61
CA ASP A 16 8.17 12.72 -9.97
C ASP A 16 8.07 11.67 -8.86
N LYS A 17 8.34 12.08 -7.60
CA LYS A 17 8.23 11.20 -6.43
C LYS A 17 6.78 10.76 -6.15
N VAL A 18 5.85 11.69 -6.19
CA VAL A 18 4.42 11.40 -5.97
C VAL A 18 3.87 10.48 -7.05
N LEU A 19 4.15 10.78 -8.31
CA LEU A 19 3.73 9.94 -9.43
C LEU A 19 4.38 8.55 -9.34
N GLY A 20 5.64 8.49 -8.95
CA GLY A 20 6.34 7.23 -8.69
C GLY A 20 5.63 6.38 -7.65
N ALA A 21 5.27 6.98 -6.50
CA ALA A 21 4.59 6.27 -5.42
C ALA A 21 3.22 5.73 -5.83
N ILE A 22 2.34 6.59 -6.38
CA ILE A 22 0.97 6.19 -6.70
C ILE A 22 0.90 5.26 -7.92
N SER A 23 1.72 5.49 -8.95
CA SER A 23 1.82 4.58 -10.10
C SER A 23 2.51 3.28 -9.71
N GLY A 24 3.51 3.34 -8.82
CA GLY A 24 4.20 2.16 -8.30
C GLY A 24 3.26 1.22 -7.56
N LEU A 25 2.36 1.77 -6.73
CA LEU A 25 1.29 1.03 -6.08
C LEU A 25 0.43 0.31 -7.14
N ALA A 26 -0.10 1.04 -8.12
CA ALA A 26 -0.98 0.49 -9.14
C ALA A 26 -0.29 -0.57 -10.02
N ILE A 27 1.00 -0.40 -10.31
CA ILE A 27 1.81 -1.38 -11.03
C ILE A 27 1.99 -2.65 -10.19
N GLY A 28 2.34 -2.51 -8.91
CA GLY A 28 2.55 -3.63 -8.00
C GLY A 28 1.27 -4.44 -7.75
N ASP A 29 0.14 -3.78 -7.51
CA ASP A 29 -1.19 -4.37 -7.44
C ASP A 29 -1.48 -5.22 -8.70
N SER A 30 -1.33 -4.65 -9.87
CA SER A 30 -1.62 -5.32 -11.13
C SER A 30 -0.71 -6.53 -11.41
N PHE A 31 0.57 -6.46 -11.02
CA PHE A 31 1.50 -7.59 -11.11
C PHE A 31 1.11 -8.71 -10.14
N GLY A 32 0.83 -8.34 -8.90
CA GLY A 32 0.48 -9.29 -7.85
C GLY A 32 -0.85 -10.00 -8.10
N ASP A 33 -1.84 -9.30 -8.64
CA ASP A 33 -3.12 -9.90 -9.02
C ASP A 33 -2.95 -11.05 -10.03
N ALA A 34 -1.98 -10.95 -10.93
CA ALA A 34 -1.68 -12.02 -11.89
C ALA A 34 -1.15 -13.29 -11.19
N SER A 35 -0.48 -13.17 -10.06
CA SER A 35 0.20 -14.29 -9.39
C SER A 35 -0.47 -14.78 -8.09
N ARG A 36 -1.42 -14.03 -7.53
CA ARG A 36 -2.09 -14.40 -6.26
C ARG A 36 -2.91 -15.70 -6.32
N LYS A 37 -3.24 -16.18 -7.51
CA LYS A 37 -3.93 -17.44 -7.73
C LYS A 37 -2.98 -18.48 -8.31
N GLN A 38 -2.95 -19.67 -7.70
CA GLN A 38 -2.09 -20.75 -8.16
C GLN A 38 -2.32 -21.11 -9.63
N GLU A 39 -3.56 -21.07 -10.12
CA GLU A 39 -3.86 -21.33 -11.52
C GLU A 39 -3.18 -20.33 -12.45
N ASN A 40 -3.07 -19.08 -12.04
CA ASN A 40 -2.38 -18.05 -12.79
C ASN A 40 -0.87 -18.29 -12.78
N GLN A 41 -0.28 -18.64 -11.64
CA GLN A 41 1.14 -18.98 -11.57
C GLN A 41 1.49 -20.18 -12.45
N LEU A 42 0.66 -21.23 -12.44
CA LEU A 42 0.85 -22.41 -13.29
C LEU A 42 0.69 -22.07 -14.79
N SER A 43 -0.19 -21.11 -15.12
CA SER A 43 -0.48 -20.75 -16.53
C SER A 43 0.55 -19.78 -17.11
N TYR A 44 1.10 -18.87 -16.28
CA TYR A 44 1.93 -17.75 -16.75
C TYR A 44 3.40 -17.85 -16.30
N GLY A 45 3.69 -18.69 -15.30
CA GLY A 45 5.03 -18.77 -14.69
C GLY A 45 5.40 -17.46 -14.02
N ILE A 46 6.69 -17.12 -14.00
CA ILE A 46 7.20 -15.87 -13.44
C ILE A 46 6.82 -14.72 -14.36
N THR A 47 6.04 -13.76 -13.82
CA THR A 47 5.62 -12.56 -14.53
C THR A 47 6.71 -11.49 -14.46
N THR A 48 7.26 -11.12 -15.60
CA THR A 48 8.30 -10.05 -15.71
C THR A 48 7.78 -8.79 -16.42
N ASP A 49 6.52 -8.83 -16.85
CA ASP A 49 5.78 -7.76 -17.50
C ASP A 49 4.27 -8.01 -17.38
N PHE A 50 3.43 -7.06 -17.79
CA PHE A 50 1.98 -7.22 -17.73
C PHE A 50 1.49 -8.39 -18.57
N ASN A 51 0.68 -9.23 -17.96
CA ASN A 51 -0.04 -10.29 -18.65
C ASN A 51 -1.30 -9.71 -19.34
N LYS A 52 -1.60 -10.14 -20.56
CA LYS A 52 -2.77 -9.66 -21.32
C LYS A 52 -4.12 -9.96 -20.64
N LYS A 53 -4.16 -10.95 -19.74
CA LYS A 53 -5.36 -11.36 -19.00
C LYS A 53 -5.39 -10.81 -17.57
N ALA A 54 -4.33 -10.17 -17.11
CA ALA A 54 -4.29 -9.57 -15.77
C ALA A 54 -5.28 -8.40 -15.68
N SER A 55 -5.86 -8.23 -14.53
CA SER A 55 -6.58 -7.00 -14.19
C SER A 55 -5.57 -5.88 -13.96
N TRP A 56 -6.00 -4.65 -14.24
CA TRP A 56 -5.15 -3.47 -14.14
C TRP A 56 -5.34 -2.72 -12.82
N SER A 57 -6.34 -3.07 -12.04
CA SER A 57 -6.56 -2.59 -10.68
C SER A 57 -7.40 -3.58 -9.88
N THR A 58 -7.08 -3.68 -8.61
CA THR A 58 -7.90 -4.34 -7.59
C THR A 58 -8.38 -3.31 -6.56
N ASP A 59 -8.84 -3.76 -5.40
CA ASP A 59 -9.16 -2.91 -4.26
C ASP A 59 -7.95 -2.11 -3.77
N ASP A 60 -6.72 -2.63 -3.84
CA ASP A 60 -5.50 -1.91 -3.47
C ASP A 60 -5.41 -0.54 -4.14
N THR A 61 -5.40 -0.52 -5.48
CA THR A 61 -5.35 0.73 -6.24
C THR A 61 -6.59 1.58 -6.02
N GLU A 62 -7.79 0.97 -6.05
CA GLU A 62 -9.04 1.72 -6.07
C GLU A 62 -9.35 2.34 -4.70
N PHE A 63 -9.05 1.67 -3.57
CA PHE A 63 -9.12 2.28 -2.24
C PHE A 63 -8.00 3.27 -1.96
N SER A 64 -6.80 3.08 -2.53
CA SER A 64 -5.74 4.10 -2.48
C SER A 64 -6.19 5.41 -3.16
N LEU A 65 -6.90 5.32 -4.28
CA LEU A 65 -7.49 6.49 -4.94
C LEU A 65 -8.63 7.12 -4.13
N LEU A 66 -9.37 6.34 -3.34
CA LEU A 66 -10.34 6.89 -2.39
C LEU A 66 -9.64 7.68 -1.30
N THR A 67 -8.58 7.13 -0.68
CA THR A 67 -7.78 7.85 0.32
C THR A 67 -7.19 9.14 -0.28
N ALA A 68 -6.64 9.08 -1.50
CA ALA A 68 -6.13 10.25 -2.21
C ALA A 68 -7.23 11.31 -2.43
N LYS A 69 -8.43 10.87 -2.88
CA LYS A 69 -9.58 11.76 -3.07
C LYS A 69 -9.99 12.46 -1.76
N ILE A 70 -10.11 11.73 -0.66
CA ILE A 70 -10.45 12.27 0.64
C ILE A 70 -9.43 13.34 1.07
N LEU A 71 -8.13 13.05 0.93
CA LEU A 71 -7.07 13.99 1.25
C LEU A 71 -7.12 15.25 0.40
N ILE A 72 -7.44 15.15 -0.88
CA ILE A 72 -7.58 16.29 -1.79
C ILE A 72 -8.80 17.11 -1.41
N ASP A 73 -9.94 16.47 -1.18
CA ASP A 73 -11.20 17.14 -0.84
C ASP A 73 -11.13 17.90 0.50
N CYS A 74 -10.35 17.39 1.48
CA CYS A 74 -10.12 18.05 2.76
C CYS A 74 -8.82 18.89 2.82
N GLU A 75 -8.16 19.15 1.68
CA GLU A 75 -6.92 19.92 1.59
C GLU A 75 -5.80 19.43 2.54
N GLY A 76 -5.72 18.11 2.76
CA GLY A 76 -4.77 17.45 3.66
C GLY A 76 -5.11 17.58 5.15
N LYS A 77 -6.25 18.13 5.52
CA LYS A 77 -6.73 18.28 6.91
C LYS A 77 -7.61 17.09 7.30
N LEU A 78 -7.03 15.90 7.26
CA LEU A 78 -7.75 14.65 7.49
C LEU A 78 -8.32 14.58 8.92
N SER A 79 -9.59 14.22 9.01
CA SER A 79 -10.28 13.89 10.26
C SER A 79 -11.13 12.63 10.08
N SER A 80 -11.54 12.03 11.18
CA SER A 80 -12.45 10.87 11.15
C SER A 80 -13.76 11.17 10.42
N ASP A 81 -14.31 12.39 10.56
CA ASP A 81 -15.53 12.79 9.88
C ASP A 81 -15.34 12.89 8.36
N GLU A 82 -14.18 13.38 7.87
CA GLU A 82 -13.87 13.42 6.44
C GLU A 82 -13.69 12.01 5.87
N VAL A 83 -13.05 11.10 6.61
CA VAL A 83 -12.95 9.69 6.20
C VAL A 83 -14.32 9.05 6.12
N VAL A 84 -15.15 9.20 7.14
CA VAL A 84 -16.53 8.66 7.15
C VAL A 84 -17.36 9.23 5.99
N LYS A 85 -17.26 10.53 5.74
CA LYS A 85 -17.94 11.18 4.62
C LYS A 85 -17.52 10.57 3.28
N GLY A 86 -16.21 10.47 3.03
CA GLY A 86 -15.69 9.88 1.79
C GLY A 86 -16.13 8.41 1.60
N TRP A 87 -16.12 7.62 2.68
CA TRP A 87 -16.61 6.25 2.64
C TRP A 87 -18.12 6.15 2.41
N MET A 88 -18.91 7.00 3.06
CA MET A 88 -20.36 7.01 2.87
C MET A 88 -20.77 7.41 1.45
N GLU A 89 -20.04 8.36 0.85
CA GLU A 89 -20.32 8.84 -0.50
C GLU A 89 -19.86 7.89 -1.61
N ASN A 90 -18.74 7.17 -1.43
CA ASN A 90 -18.09 6.43 -2.50
C ASN A 90 -18.05 4.90 -2.28
N VAL A 91 -18.20 4.41 -1.05
CA VAL A 91 -18.14 2.97 -0.72
C VAL A 91 -19.51 2.48 -0.27
N ALA A 92 -20.10 3.09 0.76
CA ALA A 92 -21.37 2.63 1.33
C ALA A 92 -22.59 2.79 0.40
N THR A 93 -22.43 3.47 -0.72
CA THR A 93 -23.44 3.58 -1.78
C THR A 93 -23.48 2.36 -2.72
N GLN A 94 -22.49 1.48 -2.65
CA GLN A 94 -22.43 0.26 -3.47
C GLN A 94 -22.97 -0.94 -2.69
N ASP A 95 -23.70 -1.82 -3.37
CA ASP A 95 -24.18 -3.09 -2.80
C ASP A 95 -23.20 -4.23 -3.05
N GLU A 96 -22.43 -4.17 -4.12
CA GLU A 96 -21.48 -5.19 -4.52
C GLU A 96 -20.07 -4.57 -4.65
N PHE A 97 -19.08 -5.36 -4.25
CA PHE A 97 -17.66 -5.01 -4.32
C PHE A 97 -16.89 -6.13 -5.03
N PRO A 98 -17.01 -6.27 -6.35
CA PRO A 98 -16.23 -7.25 -7.08
C PRO A 98 -14.74 -7.03 -6.81
N ARG A 99 -14.02 -8.07 -6.38
CA ARG A 99 -12.60 -8.01 -6.02
C ARG A 99 -12.28 -7.14 -4.79
N GLY A 100 -13.26 -6.74 -4.02
CA GLY A 100 -13.07 -6.00 -2.78
C GLY A 100 -12.74 -6.92 -1.61
N GLY A 101 -11.94 -6.41 -0.67
CA GLY A 101 -11.60 -7.09 0.57
C GLY A 101 -12.79 -7.25 1.51
N ALA A 102 -12.76 -8.31 2.32
CA ALA A 102 -13.83 -8.59 3.28
C ALA A 102 -13.95 -7.51 4.36
N SER A 103 -12.81 -6.91 4.77
CA SER A 103 -12.77 -5.81 5.73
C SER A 103 -13.46 -4.56 5.23
N GLU A 104 -13.28 -4.20 3.96
CA GLU A 104 -13.90 -3.04 3.32
C GLU A 104 -15.41 -3.21 3.19
N ILE A 105 -15.84 -4.42 2.80
CA ILE A 105 -17.27 -4.76 2.69
C ILE A 105 -17.95 -4.67 4.06
N GLU A 106 -17.32 -5.22 5.09
CA GLU A 106 -17.89 -5.19 6.44
C GLU A 106 -17.88 -3.77 7.03
N ALA A 107 -16.83 -2.99 6.80
CA ALA A 107 -16.77 -1.59 7.20
C ALA A 107 -17.89 -0.76 6.55
N ALA A 108 -18.16 -0.96 5.26
CA ALA A 108 -19.28 -0.30 4.58
C ALA A 108 -20.63 -0.67 5.20
N ARG A 109 -20.82 -1.94 5.59
CA ARG A 109 -22.03 -2.40 6.30
C ARG A 109 -22.14 -1.76 7.68
N ASN A 110 -21.06 -1.71 8.44
CA ASN A 110 -20.99 -1.09 9.76
C ASN A 110 -21.35 0.39 9.70
N LEU A 111 -20.81 1.12 8.74
CA LEU A 111 -21.12 2.54 8.51
C LEU A 111 -22.59 2.75 8.14
N ARG A 112 -23.15 1.93 7.22
CA ARG A 112 -24.59 1.95 6.88
C ARG A 112 -25.48 1.64 8.08
N GLY A 113 -24.99 0.79 8.99
CA GLY A 113 -25.66 0.46 10.25
C GLY A 113 -25.54 1.56 11.32
N GLY A 114 -24.84 2.66 11.04
CA GLY A 114 -24.67 3.80 11.94
C GLY A 114 -23.47 3.72 12.87
N LEU A 115 -22.64 2.66 12.78
CA LEU A 115 -21.38 2.59 13.51
C LEU A 115 -20.39 3.60 12.90
N LYS A 116 -19.63 4.25 13.76
CA LYS A 116 -18.56 5.20 13.37
C LYS A 116 -17.21 4.75 13.94
N PRO A 117 -16.08 5.22 13.37
CA PRO A 117 -14.78 5.00 13.99
C PRO A 117 -14.75 5.44 15.47
N PRO A 118 -14.06 4.72 16.36
CA PRO A 118 -13.31 3.50 16.08
C PRO A 118 -14.16 2.22 16.00
N TYR A 119 -15.45 2.28 16.32
CA TYR A 119 -16.31 1.08 16.47
C TYR A 119 -16.59 0.40 15.13
N SER A 120 -16.66 1.14 14.02
CA SER A 120 -16.82 0.56 12.69
C SER A 120 -15.67 -0.38 12.31
N GLY A 121 -14.45 -0.05 12.72
CA GLY A 121 -13.27 -0.89 12.56
C GLY A 121 -13.13 -1.94 13.67
N GLN A 122 -13.39 -1.56 14.93
CA GLN A 122 -13.23 -2.47 16.07
C GLN A 122 -14.19 -3.67 16.01
N TYR A 123 -15.39 -3.48 15.47
CA TYR A 123 -16.41 -4.52 15.33
C TYR A 123 -16.43 -5.12 13.92
N ASN A 124 -15.35 -5.01 13.19
CA ASN A 124 -15.13 -5.66 11.92
C ASN A 124 -14.47 -7.03 12.14
N SER A 125 -15.03 -8.10 11.61
CA SER A 125 -14.51 -9.47 11.77
C SER A 125 -13.13 -9.65 11.13
N TYR A 126 -12.78 -8.77 10.19
CA TYR A 126 -11.50 -8.75 9.46
C TYR A 126 -10.61 -7.57 9.88
N TYR A 127 -10.77 -7.08 11.11
CA TYR A 127 -10.09 -5.88 11.62
C TYR A 127 -8.56 -5.93 11.55
N ASN A 128 -7.96 -7.10 11.45
CA ASN A 128 -6.53 -7.34 11.40
C ASN A 128 -6.00 -7.66 9.99
N SER A 129 -6.83 -7.44 8.96
CA SER A 129 -6.39 -7.58 7.58
C SER A 129 -5.52 -6.39 7.13
N ASP A 130 -4.90 -6.56 5.99
CA ASP A 130 -4.02 -5.56 5.35
C ASP A 130 -4.75 -4.48 4.54
N GLY A 131 -6.09 -4.55 4.46
CA GLY A 131 -6.91 -3.64 3.66
C GLY A 131 -6.75 -2.14 4.00
N ALA A 132 -6.33 -1.79 5.23
CA ALA A 132 -5.94 -0.41 5.51
C ALA A 132 -4.53 -0.10 5.02
N ALA A 133 -3.60 -1.04 5.13
CA ALA A 133 -2.21 -0.85 4.72
C ALA A 133 -2.06 -0.72 3.20
N MET A 134 -2.82 -1.51 2.42
CA MET A 134 -2.78 -1.49 0.96
C MET A 134 -3.15 -0.12 0.36
N ARG A 135 -4.04 0.64 1.02
CA ARG A 135 -4.57 1.92 0.51
C ARG A 135 -3.87 3.17 1.04
N ILE A 136 -2.93 3.03 1.99
CA ILE A 136 -2.48 4.13 2.84
C ILE A 136 -1.38 5.02 2.22
N ALA A 137 -0.76 4.60 1.11
CA ALA A 137 0.35 5.31 0.50
C ALA A 137 0.12 6.83 0.29
N PRO A 138 -1.07 7.33 -0.10
CA PRO A 138 -1.33 8.77 -0.24
C PRO A 138 -1.07 9.57 1.05
N ILE A 139 -1.29 8.98 2.23
CA ILE A 139 -0.98 9.61 3.52
C ILE A 139 0.55 9.74 3.70
N GLY A 140 1.30 8.69 3.42
CA GLY A 140 2.76 8.74 3.44
C GLY A 140 3.31 9.81 2.49
N ILE A 141 2.73 9.91 1.29
CA ILE A 141 3.10 10.91 0.27
C ILE A 141 2.96 12.34 0.83
N ILE A 142 1.80 12.73 1.33
CA ILE A 142 1.60 14.10 1.81
C ILE A 142 2.37 14.41 3.10
N CYS A 143 2.79 13.36 3.82
CA CYS A 143 3.64 13.44 5.01
C CYS A 143 5.13 13.22 4.70
N ALA A 144 5.58 13.44 3.47
CA ALA A 144 6.98 13.23 3.06
C ALA A 144 7.99 13.74 4.11
N GLY A 145 8.87 12.86 4.58
CA GLY A 145 9.89 13.14 5.59
C GLY A 145 9.39 13.25 7.04
N ASP A 146 8.11 12.95 7.31
CA ASP A 146 7.52 13.01 8.65
C ASP A 146 6.75 11.70 8.94
N PRO A 147 7.48 10.62 9.31
CA PRO A 147 6.87 9.30 9.52
C PRO A 147 5.91 9.25 10.72
N GLU A 148 6.13 10.05 11.75
CA GLU A 148 5.26 10.09 12.93
C GLU A 148 3.91 10.72 12.58
N LYS A 149 3.91 11.81 11.82
CA LYS A 149 2.70 12.43 11.29
C LYS A 149 1.98 11.50 10.32
N ALA A 150 2.71 10.80 9.45
CA ALA A 150 2.14 9.80 8.55
C ALA A 150 1.41 8.70 9.32
N ALA A 151 2.02 8.16 10.37
CA ALA A 151 1.41 7.15 11.24
C ALA A 151 0.15 7.68 11.96
N ALA A 152 0.19 8.91 12.47
CA ALA A 152 -0.98 9.52 13.13
C ALA A 152 -2.17 9.72 12.16
N LEU A 153 -1.93 10.17 10.93
CA LEU A 153 -2.98 10.30 9.92
C LEU A 153 -3.46 8.93 9.41
N ALA A 154 -2.57 7.95 9.32
CA ALA A 154 -2.93 6.58 8.94
C ALA A 154 -3.88 5.94 9.95
N GLU A 155 -3.72 6.19 11.25
CA GLU A 155 -4.65 5.74 12.28
C GLU A 155 -6.07 6.30 12.05
N ILE A 156 -6.17 7.58 11.68
CA ILE A 156 -7.46 8.23 11.41
C ILE A 156 -8.17 7.54 10.22
N ASP A 157 -7.47 7.31 9.10
CA ASP A 157 -8.04 6.62 7.95
C ASP A 157 -8.37 5.15 8.28
N ALA A 158 -7.41 4.41 8.85
CA ALA A 158 -7.55 2.99 9.09
C ALA A 158 -8.67 2.65 10.07
N SER A 159 -8.95 3.51 11.06
CA SER A 159 -9.97 3.28 12.09
C SER A 159 -11.39 3.11 11.55
N VAL A 160 -11.65 3.51 10.32
CA VAL A 160 -12.97 3.31 9.68
C VAL A 160 -13.29 1.83 9.47
N SER A 161 -12.26 1.02 9.23
CA SER A 161 -12.39 -0.39 8.82
C SER A 161 -11.57 -1.37 9.65
N HIS A 162 -10.55 -0.90 10.37
CA HIS A 162 -9.58 -1.76 11.04
C HIS A 162 -9.38 -1.38 12.52
N TYR A 163 -8.70 -2.28 13.24
CA TYR A 163 -8.34 -2.10 14.65
C TYR A 163 -7.02 -2.82 14.94
N ARG A 164 -6.24 -2.35 15.94
CA ARG A 164 -4.96 -2.96 16.36
C ARG A 164 -4.03 -3.27 15.16
N GLU A 165 -3.75 -4.54 14.90
CA GLU A 165 -2.81 -4.98 13.85
C GLU A 165 -3.10 -4.33 12.48
N GLY A 166 -4.38 -4.22 12.10
CA GLY A 166 -4.75 -3.58 10.83
C GLY A 166 -4.40 -2.08 10.79
N ILE A 167 -4.58 -1.36 11.90
CA ILE A 167 -4.16 0.04 12.03
C ILE A 167 -2.63 0.13 12.02
N TRP A 168 -1.94 -0.72 12.80
CA TRP A 168 -0.48 -0.72 12.89
C TRP A 168 0.19 -1.04 11.55
N GLY A 169 -0.40 -1.95 10.75
CA GLY A 169 0.04 -2.19 9.38
C GLY A 169 -0.03 -0.94 8.50
N ALA A 170 -1.15 -0.21 8.58
CA ALA A 170 -1.31 1.05 7.87
C ALA A 170 -0.31 2.12 8.34
N GLN A 171 -0.10 2.26 9.65
CA GLN A 171 0.88 3.17 10.22
C GLN A 171 2.30 2.85 9.73
N ALA A 172 2.70 1.57 9.75
CA ALA A 172 4.00 1.12 9.28
C ALA A 172 4.23 1.47 7.80
N VAL A 173 3.26 1.18 6.93
CA VAL A 173 3.36 1.47 5.48
C VAL A 173 3.37 2.97 5.21
N ALA A 174 2.52 3.76 5.88
CA ALA A 174 2.51 5.22 5.72
C ALA A 174 3.85 5.85 6.15
N ALA A 175 4.42 5.42 7.28
CA ALA A 175 5.73 5.86 7.75
C ALA A 175 6.84 5.49 6.75
N ALA A 176 6.83 4.26 6.23
CA ALA A 176 7.78 3.80 5.21
C ALA A 176 7.73 4.65 3.94
N VAL A 177 6.53 4.90 3.40
CA VAL A 177 6.36 5.75 2.21
C VAL A 177 6.85 7.17 2.48
N SER A 178 6.58 7.74 3.67
CA SER A 178 7.01 9.11 3.99
C SER A 178 8.52 9.28 3.96
N VAL A 179 9.27 8.28 4.46
CA VAL A 179 10.74 8.28 4.44
C VAL A 179 11.28 7.99 3.03
N ALA A 180 10.61 7.12 2.27
CA ALA A 180 10.95 6.86 0.88
C ALA A 180 10.83 8.11 -0.01
N MET A 181 9.84 8.96 0.22
CA MET A 181 9.64 10.24 -0.48
C MET A 181 10.85 11.19 -0.38
N VAL A 182 11.64 11.07 0.67
CA VAL A 182 12.84 11.90 0.91
C VAL A 182 14.15 11.11 0.72
N ASP A 183 14.15 10.09 -0.13
CA ASP A 183 15.31 9.26 -0.47
C ASP A 183 15.94 8.52 0.72
N GLY A 184 15.17 8.14 1.71
CA GLY A 184 15.65 7.27 2.78
C GLY A 184 16.25 5.98 2.20
N THR A 185 17.27 5.42 2.83
CA THR A 185 17.76 4.08 2.54
C THR A 185 16.69 3.05 2.89
N ILE A 186 16.78 1.84 2.35
CA ILE A 186 15.81 0.78 2.68
C ILE A 186 15.80 0.50 4.19
N ASP A 187 16.94 0.56 4.84
CA ASP A 187 17.03 0.37 6.30
C ASP A 187 16.32 1.50 7.07
N GLU A 188 16.51 2.76 6.67
CA GLU A 188 15.81 3.91 7.26
C GLU A 188 14.30 3.85 7.03
N ILE A 189 13.85 3.37 5.88
CA ILE A 189 12.44 3.16 5.55
C ILE A 189 11.82 2.08 6.47
N ILE A 190 12.50 0.95 6.61
CA ILE A 190 12.05 -0.16 7.47
C ILE A 190 12.09 0.24 8.94
N ASP A 191 13.15 0.91 9.38
CA ASP A 191 13.27 1.40 10.75
C ASP A 191 12.16 2.39 11.11
N ALA A 192 11.78 3.28 10.19
CA ALA A 192 10.67 4.19 10.41
C ALA A 192 9.33 3.45 10.56
N ALA A 193 9.10 2.41 9.77
CA ALA A 193 7.92 1.55 9.89
C ALA A 193 7.85 0.84 11.24
N ILE A 194 8.97 0.28 11.69
CA ILE A 194 9.04 -0.46 12.97
C ILE A 194 8.84 0.49 14.17
N LYS A 195 9.36 1.71 14.12
CA LYS A 195 9.28 2.68 15.24
C LYS A 195 7.88 3.16 15.57
N VAL A 196 6.95 3.10 14.62
CA VAL A 196 5.58 3.62 14.82
C VAL A 196 4.58 2.56 15.27
N ILE A 197 5.01 1.31 15.43
CA ILE A 197 4.14 0.21 15.86
C ILE A 197 4.56 -0.30 17.26
N PRO A 198 3.62 -0.89 18.04
CA PRO A 198 3.95 -1.43 19.35
C PRO A 198 4.93 -2.61 19.26
N GLU A 199 5.96 -2.60 20.13
CA GLU A 199 6.98 -3.66 20.16
C GLU A 199 6.43 -5.04 20.58
N ASP A 200 5.28 -5.07 21.29
CA ASP A 200 4.57 -6.27 21.71
C ASP A 200 3.49 -6.73 20.74
N SER A 201 3.42 -6.11 19.54
CA SER A 201 2.48 -6.51 18.49
C SER A 201 2.96 -7.74 17.72
N TRP A 202 2.00 -8.48 17.17
CA TRP A 202 2.33 -9.58 16.26
C TRP A 202 3.03 -9.08 15.00
N LEU A 203 2.60 -7.94 14.45
CA LEU A 203 3.25 -7.32 13.30
C LEU A 203 4.73 -7.01 13.56
N TYR A 204 5.07 -6.40 14.72
CA TYR A 204 6.46 -6.13 15.08
C TYR A 204 7.30 -7.41 15.07
N TYR A 205 6.81 -8.46 15.73
CA TYR A 205 7.47 -9.76 15.73
C TYR A 205 7.66 -10.30 14.31
N SER A 206 6.63 -10.24 13.47
CA SER A 206 6.68 -10.78 12.11
C SER A 206 7.65 -10.00 11.21
N ILE A 207 7.69 -8.66 11.29
CA ILE A 207 8.68 -7.87 10.55
C ILE A 207 10.10 -8.21 11.01
N LYS A 208 10.35 -8.28 12.33
CA LYS A 208 11.67 -8.68 12.85
C LYS A 208 12.07 -10.07 12.37
N LYS A 209 11.12 -11.00 12.31
CA LYS A 209 11.33 -12.35 11.79
C LYS A 209 11.65 -12.35 10.30
N ALA A 210 10.93 -11.58 9.48
CA ALA A 210 11.23 -11.41 8.06
C ALA A 210 12.65 -10.88 7.83
N LEU A 211 13.06 -9.86 8.58
CA LEU A 211 14.41 -9.30 8.47
C LEU A 211 15.49 -10.29 8.90
N GLN A 212 15.26 -11.07 9.96
CA GLN A 212 16.15 -12.15 10.38
C GLN A 212 16.33 -13.21 9.28
N ILE A 213 15.25 -13.65 8.64
CA ILE A 213 15.29 -14.61 7.53
C ILE A 213 16.15 -14.08 6.38
N VAL A 214 15.97 -12.79 6.02
CA VAL A 214 16.76 -12.15 4.97
C VAL A 214 18.24 -12.05 5.33
N GLU A 215 18.56 -11.77 6.59
CA GLU A 215 19.94 -11.71 7.08
C GLU A 215 20.59 -13.10 7.08
N GLU A 216 19.90 -14.15 7.56
CA GLU A 216 20.35 -15.54 7.56
C GLU A 216 20.59 -16.07 6.13
N ALA A 217 19.78 -15.63 5.17
CA ALA A 217 19.97 -15.91 3.75
C ALA A 217 21.08 -15.06 3.09
N ASN A 218 21.79 -14.21 3.85
CA ASN A 218 22.80 -13.27 3.32
C ASN A 218 22.28 -12.39 2.17
N GLY A 219 20.99 -12.08 2.13
CA GLY A 219 20.32 -11.35 1.07
C GLY A 219 20.13 -12.12 -0.24
N GLU A 220 20.37 -13.44 -0.24
CA GLU A 220 20.13 -14.28 -1.41
C GLU A 220 18.64 -14.62 -1.51
N MET A 221 18.01 -14.17 -2.61
CA MET A 221 16.56 -14.27 -2.79
C MET A 221 16.04 -15.71 -2.69
N MET A 222 16.70 -16.65 -3.35
CA MET A 222 16.23 -18.05 -3.40
C MET A 222 16.34 -18.75 -2.04
N ASP A 223 17.30 -18.35 -1.21
CA ASP A 223 17.48 -18.90 0.13
C ASP A 223 16.49 -18.31 1.14
N ALA A 224 16.04 -17.04 0.95
CA ALA A 224 15.06 -16.40 1.80
C ALA A 224 13.61 -16.72 1.39
N TRP A 225 13.34 -17.08 0.13
CA TRP A 225 12.00 -17.15 -0.44
C TRP A 225 11.07 -18.12 0.28
N MET A 226 11.49 -19.36 0.42
CA MET A 226 10.68 -20.38 1.12
C MET A 226 10.57 -20.13 2.62
N PRO A 227 11.66 -19.78 3.36
CA PRO A 227 11.52 -19.39 4.77
C PRO A 227 10.56 -18.24 5.02
N LEU A 228 10.53 -17.21 4.16
CA LEU A 228 9.54 -16.12 4.29
C LEU A 228 8.11 -16.64 4.19
N HIS A 229 7.83 -17.53 3.23
CA HIS A 229 6.50 -18.14 3.10
C HIS A 229 6.14 -19.05 4.29
N ASP A 230 7.08 -19.90 4.72
CA ASP A 230 6.78 -20.94 5.70
C ASP A 230 6.69 -20.40 7.13
N GLU A 231 7.56 -19.45 7.49
CA GLU A 231 7.67 -18.95 8.87
C GLU A 231 6.76 -17.75 9.16
N LEU A 232 6.27 -17.05 8.11
CA LEU A 232 5.30 -15.96 8.25
C LEU A 232 3.87 -16.40 7.94
N TRP A 233 3.68 -17.61 7.45
CA TRP A 233 2.38 -18.13 7.04
C TRP A 233 1.31 -18.01 8.13
N THR A 234 0.13 -17.55 7.75
CA THR A 234 -1.08 -17.56 8.58
C THR A 234 -2.23 -18.25 7.83
N SER A 235 -3.29 -18.60 8.53
CA SER A 235 -4.49 -19.18 7.91
C SER A 235 -5.27 -18.19 7.04
N TYR A 236 -4.98 -16.89 7.16
CA TYR A 236 -5.60 -15.81 6.40
C TYR A 236 -4.51 -14.96 5.73
N LYS A 237 -4.26 -15.22 4.45
CA LYS A 237 -3.15 -14.63 3.68
C LYS A 237 -3.13 -13.08 3.66
N ALA A 238 -4.31 -12.44 3.77
CA ALA A 238 -4.46 -11.00 3.85
C ALA A 238 -4.36 -10.47 5.30
N SER A 239 -3.72 -11.21 6.21
CA SER A 239 -3.46 -10.71 7.56
C SER A 239 -2.22 -9.82 7.59
N VAL A 240 -2.30 -8.72 8.33
CA VAL A 240 -1.19 -7.77 8.48
C VAL A 240 0.12 -8.44 8.92
N PRO A 241 0.15 -9.34 9.91
CA PRO A 241 1.40 -9.97 10.33
C PRO A 241 2.09 -10.82 9.26
N GLU A 242 1.35 -11.34 8.27
CA GLU A 242 1.90 -12.05 7.12
C GLU A 242 2.25 -11.07 5.99
N ALA A 243 1.25 -10.47 5.35
CA ALA A 243 1.42 -9.70 4.12
C ALA A 243 2.37 -8.51 4.27
N ILE A 244 2.27 -7.76 5.40
CA ILE A 244 3.14 -6.60 5.63
C ILE A 244 4.58 -7.03 5.95
N ALA A 245 4.76 -8.09 6.74
CA ALA A 245 6.09 -8.61 7.04
C ALA A 245 6.78 -9.18 5.78
N GLU A 246 6.03 -9.89 4.93
CA GLU A 246 6.51 -10.36 3.63
C GLU A 246 6.89 -9.20 2.71
N ALA A 247 6.09 -8.13 2.64
CA ALA A 247 6.41 -6.93 1.86
C ALA A 247 7.74 -6.29 2.32
N PHE A 248 7.97 -6.14 3.62
CA PHE A 248 9.23 -5.62 4.15
C PHE A 248 10.41 -6.58 3.96
N GLY A 249 10.19 -7.90 4.05
CA GLY A 249 11.17 -8.92 3.71
C GLY A 249 11.62 -8.82 2.24
N VAL A 250 10.67 -8.76 1.31
CA VAL A 250 10.94 -8.57 -0.12
C VAL A 250 11.65 -7.24 -0.37
N LEU A 251 11.20 -6.14 0.26
CA LEU A 251 11.85 -4.83 0.14
C LEU A 251 13.32 -4.88 0.56
N LYS A 252 13.63 -5.57 1.65
CA LYS A 252 15.01 -5.74 2.13
C LYS A 252 15.87 -6.57 1.17
N LEU A 253 15.30 -7.63 0.56
CA LEU A 253 15.98 -8.50 -0.41
C LEU A 253 16.30 -7.79 -1.73
N VAL A 254 15.38 -6.92 -2.22
CA VAL A 254 15.44 -6.37 -3.58
C VAL A 254 15.59 -4.84 -3.59
N ASN A 255 16.58 -4.33 -2.91
CA ASN A 255 16.83 -2.89 -2.75
C ASN A 255 17.61 -2.24 -3.91
N LYS A 256 17.56 -2.79 -5.13
CA LYS A 256 18.39 -2.36 -6.25
C LYS A 256 17.73 -1.33 -7.16
N ASP A 257 16.48 -1.57 -7.53
CA ASP A 257 15.72 -0.73 -8.45
C ASP A 257 14.21 -1.05 -8.36
N PHE A 258 13.38 -0.16 -8.89
CA PHE A 258 11.93 -0.31 -8.90
C PHE A 258 11.48 -1.59 -9.60
N ARG A 259 12.02 -1.86 -10.80
CA ARG A 259 11.56 -2.98 -11.64
C ARG A 259 11.80 -4.33 -10.96
N THR A 260 13.00 -4.54 -10.44
CA THR A 260 13.37 -5.78 -9.74
C THR A 260 12.50 -6.00 -8.50
N GLY A 261 12.26 -4.94 -7.71
CA GLY A 261 11.42 -5.01 -6.52
C GLY A 261 9.97 -5.39 -6.83
N VAL A 262 9.35 -4.71 -7.80
CA VAL A 262 7.95 -4.98 -8.18
C VAL A 262 7.78 -6.37 -8.81
N VAL A 263 8.74 -6.81 -9.63
CA VAL A 263 8.71 -8.17 -10.21
C VAL A 263 8.83 -9.23 -9.11
N ALA A 264 9.71 -9.04 -8.14
CA ALA A 264 9.83 -9.96 -7.01
C ALA A 264 8.54 -10.00 -6.17
N ALA A 265 8.06 -8.84 -5.73
CA ALA A 265 6.85 -8.71 -4.92
C ALA A 265 5.60 -9.28 -5.64
N GLY A 266 5.40 -8.92 -6.91
CA GLY A 266 4.26 -9.38 -7.69
C GLY A 266 4.28 -10.88 -8.02
N ASN A 267 5.42 -11.56 -7.90
CA ASN A 267 5.52 -13.02 -8.05
C ASN A 267 5.60 -13.77 -6.70
N PHE A 268 5.54 -13.05 -5.58
CA PHE A 268 5.70 -13.67 -4.26
C PHE A 268 4.60 -14.70 -3.99
N GLY A 269 3.39 -14.51 -4.47
CA GLY A 269 2.26 -15.37 -4.16
C GLY A 269 1.52 -14.87 -2.91
N ARG A 270 0.74 -15.70 -2.28
CA ARG A 270 -0.09 -15.37 -1.12
C ARG A 270 -0.97 -14.14 -1.41
N ASP A 271 -0.78 -13.01 -0.76
CA ASP A 271 -1.49 -11.77 -1.05
C ASP A 271 -0.64 -10.83 -1.91
N ALA A 272 -0.17 -11.36 -3.02
CA ALA A 272 0.84 -10.74 -3.87
C ALA A 272 0.42 -9.39 -4.48
N ASP A 273 -0.87 -9.12 -4.65
CA ASP A 273 -1.38 -7.81 -5.06
C ASP A 273 -1.07 -6.75 -3.99
N THR A 274 -1.38 -7.03 -2.73
CA THR A 274 -1.05 -6.13 -1.61
C THR A 274 0.45 -6.02 -1.38
N ILE A 275 1.19 -7.15 -1.38
CA ILE A 275 2.66 -7.13 -1.26
C ILE A 275 3.27 -6.29 -2.40
N GLY A 276 2.80 -6.51 -3.63
CA GLY A 276 3.21 -5.76 -4.81
C GLY A 276 2.88 -4.27 -4.73
N ALA A 277 1.66 -3.93 -4.29
CA ALA A 277 1.21 -2.55 -4.13
C ALA A 277 2.07 -1.78 -3.12
N ILE A 278 2.36 -2.38 -1.96
CA ILE A 278 3.17 -1.76 -0.91
C ILE A 278 4.63 -1.58 -1.37
N VAL A 279 5.27 -2.63 -1.88
CA VAL A 279 6.64 -2.56 -2.38
C VAL A 279 6.74 -1.57 -3.55
N GLY A 280 5.75 -1.59 -4.45
CA GLY A 280 5.65 -0.66 -5.58
C GLY A 280 5.51 0.80 -5.13
N ALA A 281 4.67 1.07 -4.12
CA ALA A 281 4.52 2.41 -3.57
C ALA A 281 5.82 2.94 -2.94
N ILE A 282 6.47 2.12 -2.12
CA ILE A 282 7.71 2.50 -1.41
C ILE A 282 8.86 2.73 -2.41
N LEU A 283 9.09 1.78 -3.34
CA LEU A 283 10.16 1.93 -4.33
C LEU A 283 9.86 3.02 -5.36
N GLY A 284 8.58 3.20 -5.74
CA GLY A 284 8.16 4.30 -6.59
C GLY A 284 8.38 5.66 -5.93
N ALA A 285 8.07 5.80 -4.64
CA ALA A 285 8.38 6.97 -3.84
C ALA A 285 9.90 7.24 -3.78
N LYS A 286 10.69 6.17 -3.54
CA LYS A 286 12.14 6.27 -3.42
C LYS A 286 12.81 6.67 -4.72
N TYR A 287 12.49 6.01 -5.82
CA TYR A 287 13.21 6.21 -7.09
C TYR A 287 12.57 7.27 -8.01
N GLY A 288 11.28 7.58 -7.83
CA GLY A 288 10.51 8.47 -8.70
C GLY A 288 10.02 7.79 -9.98
N ALA A 289 9.03 8.40 -10.63
CA ALA A 289 8.43 7.90 -11.87
C ALA A 289 9.43 7.88 -13.04
N SER A 290 10.39 8.81 -13.05
CA SER A 290 11.43 8.90 -14.06
C SER A 290 12.36 7.67 -14.12
N GLN A 291 12.43 6.87 -13.05
CA GLN A 291 13.19 5.62 -13.00
C GLN A 291 12.34 4.37 -13.25
N MET A 292 11.07 4.56 -13.55
CA MET A 292 10.12 3.46 -13.80
C MET A 292 9.94 3.26 -15.31
N PRO A 293 9.60 2.04 -15.78
CA PRO A 293 9.23 1.84 -17.18
C PRO A 293 7.97 2.65 -17.54
N GLU A 294 8.12 3.66 -18.39
CA GLU A 294 7.02 4.55 -18.81
C GLU A 294 5.79 3.78 -19.28
N ARG A 295 6.00 2.70 -20.06
CA ARG A 295 4.91 1.84 -20.55
C ARG A 295 4.11 1.19 -19.42
N TRP A 296 4.69 0.97 -18.23
CA TRP A 296 3.98 0.41 -17.07
C TRP A 296 3.10 1.47 -16.42
N ILE A 297 3.61 2.71 -16.30
CA ILE A 297 2.85 3.86 -15.82
C ILE A 297 1.63 4.10 -16.72
N GLU A 298 1.82 4.13 -18.04
CA GLU A 298 0.72 4.32 -18.99
C GLU A 298 -0.29 3.17 -18.95
N LYS A 299 0.16 1.93 -18.70
CA LYS A 299 -0.70 0.76 -18.65
C LYS A 299 -1.66 0.76 -17.46
N THR A 300 -1.22 1.28 -16.31
CA THR A 300 -2.01 1.35 -15.07
C THR A 300 -2.64 2.73 -14.84
N ARG A 301 -2.46 3.67 -15.76
CA ARG A 301 -2.89 5.07 -15.62
C ARG A 301 -4.38 5.25 -15.32
N TYR A 302 -5.21 4.37 -15.88
CA TYR A 302 -6.66 4.45 -15.71
C TYR A 302 -7.17 3.18 -15.04
N PRO A 303 -7.60 3.25 -13.76
CA PRO A 303 -8.17 2.13 -13.04
C PRO A 303 -9.42 1.57 -13.72
N SER A 304 -9.68 0.31 -13.49
CA SER A 304 -10.84 -0.39 -14.08
C SER A 304 -12.18 0.04 -13.47
N GLY A 305 -12.18 0.49 -12.20
CA GLY A 305 -13.40 0.78 -11.45
C GLY A 305 -14.20 -0.49 -11.17
N THR A 306 -13.51 -1.61 -11.03
CA THR A 306 -14.16 -2.92 -10.79
C THR A 306 -14.63 -3.03 -9.34
N CYS A 307 -13.82 -2.60 -8.39
CA CYS A 307 -14.15 -2.63 -6.97
C CYS A 307 -14.96 -1.37 -6.59
N LEU A 308 -14.45 -0.20 -6.91
CA LEU A 308 -15.10 1.09 -6.63
C LEU A 308 -15.45 1.81 -7.93
N GLY A 309 -16.72 1.79 -8.30
CA GLY A 309 -17.20 2.30 -9.59
C GLY A 309 -16.80 3.75 -9.89
N PHE A 310 -16.63 4.60 -8.86
CA PHE A 310 -16.24 6.01 -9.04
C PHE A 310 -14.80 6.15 -9.57
N THR A 311 -13.93 5.14 -9.37
CA THR A 311 -12.52 5.20 -9.80
C THR A 311 -12.33 4.97 -11.29
N LYS A 312 -13.36 4.46 -11.97
CA LYS A 312 -13.30 4.18 -13.39
C LYS A 312 -12.93 5.41 -14.20
N GLY A 313 -11.78 5.34 -14.85
CA GLY A 313 -11.30 6.41 -15.73
C GLY A 313 -10.69 7.61 -14.99
N ILE A 314 -10.47 7.52 -13.67
CA ILE A 314 -9.61 8.49 -12.97
C ILE A 314 -8.21 8.43 -13.58
N ASP A 315 -7.65 9.59 -13.90
CA ASP A 315 -6.27 9.70 -14.33
C ASP A 315 -5.34 9.75 -13.11
N ILE A 316 -4.56 8.67 -12.90
CA ILE A 316 -3.60 8.58 -11.79
C ILE A 316 -2.57 9.73 -11.85
N LYS A 317 -2.18 10.20 -13.04
CA LYS A 317 -1.25 11.33 -13.20
C LYS A 317 -1.85 12.64 -12.65
N GLU A 318 -3.11 12.93 -13.00
CA GLU A 318 -3.82 14.10 -12.46
C GLU A 318 -4.04 13.99 -10.95
N MET A 319 -4.30 12.78 -10.45
CA MET A 319 -4.40 12.54 -9.01
C MET A 319 -3.06 12.81 -8.31
N GLY A 320 -1.96 12.37 -8.91
CA GLY A 320 -0.59 12.66 -8.42
C GLY A 320 -0.29 14.16 -8.40
N GLU A 321 -0.68 14.93 -9.41
CA GLU A 321 -0.51 16.39 -9.44
C GLU A 321 -1.24 17.08 -8.27
N LYS A 322 -2.48 16.65 -7.98
CA LYS A 322 -3.27 17.19 -6.85
C LYS A 322 -2.67 16.81 -5.50
N LEU A 323 -2.19 15.56 -5.33
CA LEU A 323 -1.51 15.14 -4.10
C LEU A 323 -0.19 15.91 -3.88
N ALA A 324 0.59 16.16 -4.94
CA ALA A 324 1.83 16.92 -4.85
C ALA A 324 1.61 18.33 -4.28
N GLN A 325 0.47 18.96 -4.56
CA GLN A 325 0.11 20.28 -4.04
C GLN A 325 -0.19 20.27 -2.52
N LEU A 326 -0.39 19.11 -1.92
CA LEU A 326 -0.63 18.95 -0.48
C LEU A 326 0.67 18.83 0.33
N ILE A 327 1.81 18.64 -0.31
CA ILE A 327 3.13 18.67 0.33
C ILE A 327 3.53 20.13 0.57
N LYS A 328 3.35 20.58 1.84
CA LYS A 328 3.53 21.99 2.26
C LYS A 328 4.52 22.05 3.41
#